data_89bda574f46ae665cd1441890db4ce6a
#
_entry.id   89bda574f46ae665cd1441890db4ce6a
#
_cell.length_a   1.000
_cell.length_b   1.000
_cell.length_c   1.000
_cell.angle_alpha   90.00
_cell.angle_beta   90.00
_cell.angle_gamma   90.00
#
_symmetry.space_group_name_H-M   'P 1'
#
loop_
_entity.id
_entity.type
_entity.pdbx_description
1 polymer ?
#
loop_
_entity_poly.entity_id
_entity_poly.type
_entity_poly.pdbx_seq_one_letter_code
_entity_poly.pdbx_strand_id
1 'polypeptide(L)'
;FISLCNKHLPRSSKRVLNYLQLRGITREQILKWKIGYCDDGRFGGRVIIPSFNNDGNINYFIARSYVGHQRKYLNPTAEKDIIFNQLSVDWDSPVILVEGVFDAIVAGENAIPILGSTLRENTKLFQAIAINDTPVYLALDEDAKKKTGQIIKSMLQYDIELLEIDTSGCEDVGSMSHDVFLERKNQAQPVDYDNFFLYNALKNI
;
A
#
# COMPACT_ATOMS: atom_id res chain seq x y z
N PHE A 1 -6.84 2.32 -21.74
CA PHE A 1 -7.28 1.78 -20.45
C PHE A 1 -8.65 1.13 -20.59
N ILE A 2 -8.78 -0.12 -20.13
CA ILE A 2 -10.02 -0.88 -20.11
C ILE A 2 -10.36 -1.17 -18.65
N SER A 3 -11.50 -0.65 -18.19
CA SER A 3 -11.95 -0.87 -16.81
C SER A 3 -12.47 -2.30 -16.62
N LEU A 4 -11.99 -3.00 -15.62
CA LEU A 4 -12.53 -4.29 -15.20
C LEU A 4 -13.83 -4.17 -14.39
N CYS A 5 -14.28 -2.93 -14.10
CA CYS A 5 -15.58 -2.67 -13.46
C CYS A 5 -16.77 -2.77 -14.43
N ASN A 6 -16.52 -2.83 -15.73
CA ASN A 6 -17.57 -2.90 -16.75
C ASN A 6 -18.36 -4.24 -16.67
N LYS A 7 -19.65 -4.19 -17.00
CA LYS A 7 -20.51 -5.40 -17.06
C LYS A 7 -20.07 -6.36 -18.16
N HIS A 8 -19.67 -5.82 -19.31
CA HIS A 8 -19.23 -6.61 -20.47
C HIS A 8 -17.74 -6.38 -20.67
N LEU A 9 -16.95 -7.43 -20.51
CA LEU A 9 -15.51 -7.39 -20.65
C LEU A 9 -15.08 -8.03 -21.98
N PRO A 10 -14.10 -7.45 -22.69
CA PRO A 10 -13.55 -8.04 -23.91
C PRO A 10 -12.80 -9.35 -23.59
N ARG A 11 -12.61 -10.20 -24.60
CA ARG A 11 -11.89 -11.50 -24.44
C ARG A 11 -10.48 -11.33 -23.88
N SER A 12 -9.81 -10.23 -24.18
CA SER A 12 -8.47 -9.91 -23.68
C SER A 12 -8.41 -9.80 -22.15
N SER A 13 -9.52 -9.45 -21.48
CA SER A 13 -9.57 -9.35 -20.01
C SER A 13 -9.34 -10.69 -19.30
N LYS A 14 -9.52 -11.83 -19.98
CA LYS A 14 -9.36 -13.17 -19.36
C LYS A 14 -7.96 -13.37 -18.74
N ARG A 15 -6.91 -12.93 -19.44
CA ARG A 15 -5.53 -13.09 -18.95
C ARG A 15 -5.26 -12.26 -17.70
N VAL A 16 -5.71 -11.01 -17.70
CA VAL A 16 -5.52 -10.13 -16.55
C VAL A 16 -6.37 -10.55 -15.35
N LEU A 17 -7.60 -11.03 -15.57
CA LEU A 17 -8.43 -11.57 -14.51
C LEU A 17 -7.81 -12.82 -13.88
N ASN A 18 -7.27 -13.75 -14.66
CA ASN A 18 -6.53 -14.90 -14.14
C ASN A 18 -5.30 -14.45 -13.31
N TYR A 19 -4.56 -13.45 -13.79
CA TYR A 19 -3.42 -12.91 -13.05
C TYR A 19 -3.84 -12.33 -11.68
N LEU A 20 -4.93 -11.56 -11.64
CA LEU A 20 -5.46 -11.00 -10.39
C LEU A 20 -5.97 -12.09 -9.45
N GLN A 21 -6.67 -13.09 -9.99
CA GLN A 21 -7.15 -14.24 -9.22
C GLN A 21 -6.00 -15.05 -8.60
N LEU A 22 -4.91 -15.30 -9.35
CA LEU A 22 -3.72 -15.97 -8.84
C LEU A 22 -3.00 -15.18 -7.72
N ARG A 23 -3.28 -13.88 -7.63
CA ARG A 23 -2.82 -13.00 -6.54
C ARG A 23 -3.85 -12.88 -5.40
N GLY A 24 -4.90 -13.69 -5.41
CA GLY A 24 -5.94 -13.61 -4.40
C GLY A 24 -6.85 -12.38 -4.49
N ILE A 25 -6.74 -11.57 -5.57
CA ILE A 25 -7.55 -10.36 -5.72
C ILE A 25 -8.98 -10.73 -6.12
N THR A 26 -9.93 -10.37 -5.27
CA THR A 26 -11.35 -10.67 -5.44
C THR A 26 -12.04 -9.69 -6.41
N ARG A 27 -13.23 -10.07 -6.87
CA ARG A 27 -14.08 -9.20 -7.70
C ARG A 27 -14.45 -7.90 -6.95
N GLU A 28 -14.71 -7.99 -5.68
CA GLU A 28 -15.03 -6.84 -4.83
C GLU A 28 -13.86 -5.86 -4.75
N GLN A 29 -12.64 -6.36 -4.53
CA GLN A 29 -11.43 -5.55 -4.53
C GLN A 29 -11.18 -4.90 -5.90
N ILE A 30 -11.42 -5.61 -7.01
CA ILE A 30 -11.34 -5.03 -8.36
C ILE A 30 -12.26 -3.82 -8.49
N LEU A 31 -13.51 -3.93 -8.01
CA LEU A 31 -14.50 -2.85 -8.06
C LEU A 31 -14.12 -1.69 -7.12
N LYS A 32 -13.74 -2.00 -5.88
CA LYS A 32 -13.33 -1.01 -4.87
C LYS A 32 -12.14 -0.17 -5.36
N TRP A 33 -11.10 -0.83 -5.86
CA TRP A 33 -9.87 -0.19 -6.33
C TRP A 33 -9.94 0.31 -7.78
N LYS A 34 -11.10 0.20 -8.44
CA LYS A 34 -11.32 0.63 -9.85
C LYS A 34 -10.28 0.05 -10.81
N ILE A 35 -9.84 -1.19 -10.57
CA ILE A 35 -8.77 -1.84 -11.32
C ILE A 35 -9.16 -1.97 -12.79
N GLY A 36 -8.21 -1.71 -13.67
CA GLY A 36 -8.31 -1.93 -15.11
C GLY A 36 -7.00 -2.43 -15.70
N TYR A 37 -6.89 -2.41 -17.01
CA TYR A 37 -5.67 -2.82 -17.71
C TYR A 37 -5.53 -2.08 -19.05
N CYS A 38 -4.34 -2.21 -19.66
CA CYS A 38 -4.09 -1.79 -21.02
C CYS A 38 -3.64 -2.99 -21.84
N ASP A 39 -4.24 -3.14 -23.05
CA ASP A 39 -3.86 -4.18 -24.01
C ASP A 39 -2.68 -3.74 -24.87
N ASP A 40 -2.59 -2.44 -25.16
CA ASP A 40 -1.66 -1.86 -26.12
C ASP A 40 -1.04 -0.56 -25.62
N GLY A 41 -0.20 0.04 -26.46
CA GLY A 41 0.49 1.28 -26.19
C GLY A 41 1.57 1.17 -25.11
N ARG A 42 1.97 2.32 -24.55
CA ARG A 42 3.05 2.41 -23.55
C ARG A 42 2.84 1.49 -22.34
N PHE A 43 1.60 1.30 -21.91
CA PHE A 43 1.23 0.50 -20.76
C PHE A 43 0.62 -0.86 -21.13
N GLY A 44 0.75 -1.28 -22.39
CA GLY A 44 0.25 -2.58 -22.86
C GLY A 44 0.73 -3.75 -22.00
N GLY A 45 -0.14 -4.73 -21.76
CA GLY A 45 0.16 -5.90 -20.92
C GLY A 45 0.29 -5.59 -19.43
N ARG A 46 -0.34 -4.51 -18.94
CA ARG A 46 -0.27 -4.08 -17.53
C ARG A 46 -1.64 -3.92 -16.90
N VAL A 47 -1.73 -4.41 -15.67
CA VAL A 47 -2.80 -4.02 -14.73
C VAL A 47 -2.58 -2.57 -14.36
N ILE A 48 -3.63 -1.79 -14.35
CA ILE A 48 -3.63 -0.38 -13.95
C ILE A 48 -4.49 -0.25 -12.69
N ILE A 49 -3.89 0.26 -11.62
CA ILE A 49 -4.57 0.55 -10.37
C ILE A 49 -4.51 2.07 -10.18
N PRO A 50 -5.62 2.80 -10.41
CA PRO A 50 -5.67 4.24 -10.27
C PRO A 50 -5.67 4.68 -8.81
N SER A 51 -5.22 5.91 -8.59
CA SER A 51 -5.32 6.63 -7.32
C SER A 51 -6.09 7.93 -7.54
N PHE A 52 -6.92 8.29 -6.58
CA PHE A 52 -7.77 9.46 -6.64
C PHE A 52 -7.46 10.41 -5.48
N ASN A 53 -7.42 11.72 -5.75
CA ASN A 53 -7.36 12.76 -4.73
C ASN A 53 -8.75 13.02 -4.13
N ASN A 54 -8.85 13.93 -3.15
CA ASN A 54 -10.12 14.26 -2.47
C ASN A 54 -11.20 14.84 -3.42
N ASP A 55 -10.81 15.42 -4.56
CA ASP A 55 -11.74 15.94 -5.56
C ASP A 55 -12.24 14.84 -6.52
N GLY A 56 -11.82 13.60 -6.34
CA GLY A 56 -12.15 12.47 -7.22
C GLY A 56 -11.36 12.46 -8.53
N ASN A 57 -10.34 13.29 -8.69
CA ASN A 57 -9.47 13.29 -9.87
C ASN A 57 -8.35 12.27 -9.71
N ILE A 58 -7.95 11.64 -10.83
CA ILE A 58 -6.78 10.74 -10.85
C ILE A 58 -5.52 11.58 -10.59
N ASN A 59 -4.83 11.30 -9.48
CA ASN A 59 -3.55 11.93 -9.13
C ASN A 59 -2.34 11.04 -9.45
N TYR A 60 -2.53 9.72 -9.51
CA TYR A 60 -1.48 8.73 -9.83
C TYR A 60 -2.10 7.42 -10.33
N PHE A 61 -1.27 6.48 -10.76
CA PHE A 61 -1.64 5.08 -10.96
C PHE A 61 -0.40 4.16 -10.89
N ILE A 62 -0.62 2.93 -10.53
CA ILE A 62 0.38 1.86 -10.64
C ILE A 62 0.09 1.03 -11.88
N ALA A 63 1.13 0.74 -12.66
CA ALA A 63 1.06 -0.11 -13.84
C ALA A 63 1.99 -1.32 -13.70
N ARG A 64 1.43 -2.50 -13.38
CA ARG A 64 2.18 -3.74 -13.15
C ARG A 64 1.96 -4.73 -14.29
N SER A 65 3.05 -5.30 -14.82
CA SER A 65 3.00 -6.31 -15.87
C SER A 65 2.27 -7.57 -15.40
N TYR A 66 1.33 -8.07 -16.23
CA TYR A 66 0.70 -9.38 -16.09
C TYR A 66 1.13 -10.38 -17.19
N VAL A 67 2.04 -9.94 -18.07
CA VAL A 67 2.56 -10.75 -19.18
C VAL A 67 4.05 -11.08 -19.07
N GLY A 68 4.68 -10.74 -17.94
CA GLY A 68 6.09 -11.06 -17.67
C GLY A 68 7.10 -10.12 -18.33
N HIS A 69 6.76 -8.83 -18.52
CA HIS A 69 7.76 -7.85 -18.97
C HIS A 69 8.95 -7.80 -18.01
N GLN A 70 10.17 -7.64 -18.54
CA GLN A 70 11.39 -7.47 -17.76
C GLN A 70 11.27 -6.33 -16.72
N ARG A 71 10.65 -5.20 -17.12
CA ARG A 71 10.28 -4.14 -16.19
C ARG A 71 8.91 -4.44 -15.56
N LYS A 72 8.94 -5.00 -14.35
CA LYS A 72 7.76 -5.41 -13.57
C LYS A 72 6.76 -4.24 -13.38
N TYR A 73 7.24 -3.06 -13.06
CA TYR A 73 6.45 -1.82 -12.93
C TYR A 73 6.85 -0.78 -13.97
N LEU A 74 5.87 -0.09 -14.53
CA LEU A 74 6.04 1.06 -15.42
C LEU A 74 5.04 2.15 -15.01
N ASN A 75 5.38 2.90 -13.98
CA ASN A 75 4.51 3.94 -13.44
C ASN A 75 4.59 5.25 -14.26
N PRO A 76 3.63 6.18 -14.12
CA PRO A 76 3.68 7.47 -14.77
C PRO A 76 4.88 8.28 -14.29
N THR A 77 5.35 9.20 -15.16
CA THR A 77 6.35 10.20 -14.81
C THR A 77 5.64 11.37 -14.13
N ALA A 78 5.19 11.15 -12.90
CA ALA A 78 4.49 12.14 -12.09
C ALA A 78 5.13 12.21 -10.70
N GLU A 79 4.87 13.29 -9.99
CA GLU A 79 5.27 13.43 -8.61
C GLU A 79 4.69 12.29 -7.77
N LYS A 80 5.52 11.74 -6.88
CA LYS A 80 5.11 10.64 -5.99
C LYS A 80 4.69 11.12 -4.60
N ASP A 81 4.88 12.40 -4.29
CA ASP A 81 4.42 12.97 -3.03
C ASP A 81 2.90 13.20 -3.10
N ILE A 82 2.20 12.09 -3.00
CA ILE A 82 0.73 12.00 -3.01
C ILE A 82 0.28 11.06 -1.88
N ILE A 83 -0.96 11.20 -1.47
CA ILE A 83 -1.66 10.18 -0.69
C ILE A 83 -2.41 9.29 -1.68
N PHE A 84 -2.02 8.01 -1.76
CA PHE A 84 -2.64 7.08 -2.69
C PHE A 84 -4.08 6.77 -2.27
N ASN A 85 -5.03 6.94 -3.19
CA ASN A 85 -6.47 6.80 -2.92
C ASN A 85 -6.98 7.68 -1.76
N GLN A 86 -6.48 8.90 -1.66
CA GLN A 86 -6.85 9.86 -0.61
C GLN A 86 -8.37 10.01 -0.45
N LEU A 87 -9.13 9.95 -1.54
CA LEU A 87 -10.60 9.98 -1.54
C LEU A 87 -11.24 8.92 -0.63
N SER A 88 -10.57 7.80 -0.40
CA SER A 88 -11.10 6.65 0.35
C SER A 88 -10.50 6.54 1.75
N VAL A 89 -9.64 7.48 2.16
CA VAL A 89 -9.01 7.45 3.48
C VAL A 89 -9.96 8.04 4.51
N ASP A 90 -10.19 7.28 5.57
CA ASP A 90 -10.90 7.72 6.77
C ASP A 90 -9.86 8.12 7.84
N TRP A 91 -9.72 9.42 8.08
CA TRP A 91 -8.75 9.96 9.04
C TRP A 91 -9.19 9.84 10.49
N ASP A 92 -10.48 9.56 10.75
CA ASP A 92 -11.03 9.31 12.09
C ASP A 92 -10.79 7.86 12.56
N SER A 93 -10.28 7.01 11.67
CA SER A 93 -9.94 5.60 11.92
C SER A 93 -8.45 5.36 11.71
N PRO A 94 -7.82 4.40 12.42
CA PRO A 94 -6.42 4.07 12.20
C PRO A 94 -6.10 3.73 10.75
N VAL A 95 -4.99 4.27 10.23
CA VAL A 95 -4.48 3.93 8.88
C VAL A 95 -3.48 2.79 8.94
N ILE A 96 -3.41 2.00 7.87
CA ILE A 96 -2.43 0.92 7.72
C ILE A 96 -1.42 1.33 6.65
N LEU A 97 -0.16 1.52 7.03
CA LEU A 97 0.90 1.84 6.08
C LEU A 97 1.58 0.57 5.59
N VAL A 98 1.63 0.41 4.28
CA VAL A 98 2.25 -0.73 3.59
C VAL A 98 3.19 -0.26 2.48
N GLU A 99 4.04 -1.14 1.91
CA GLU A 99 5.00 -0.72 0.89
C GLU A 99 4.36 -0.43 -0.46
N GLY A 100 3.52 -1.32 -0.94
CA GLY A 100 2.98 -1.29 -2.29
C GLY A 100 1.46 -1.35 -2.37
N VAL A 101 0.93 -1.12 -3.58
CA VAL A 101 -0.53 -1.10 -3.79
C VAL A 101 -1.16 -2.48 -3.65
N PHE A 102 -0.45 -3.55 -4.01
CA PHE A 102 -0.98 -4.91 -3.82
C PHE A 102 -1.07 -5.27 -2.33
N ASP A 103 -0.12 -4.79 -1.54
CA ASP A 103 -0.13 -4.94 -0.09
C ASP A 103 -1.33 -4.21 0.51
N ALA A 104 -1.61 -2.99 0.04
CA ALA A 104 -2.77 -2.22 0.47
C ALA A 104 -4.10 -2.89 0.10
N ILE A 105 -4.18 -3.56 -1.05
CA ILE A 105 -5.39 -4.32 -1.44
C ILE A 105 -5.62 -5.49 -0.49
N VAL A 106 -4.56 -6.20 -0.09
CA VAL A 106 -4.61 -7.32 0.86
C VAL A 106 -4.90 -6.83 2.27
N ALA A 107 -4.23 -5.77 2.73
CA ALA A 107 -4.44 -5.18 4.05
C ALA A 107 -5.89 -4.67 4.24
N GLY A 108 -6.53 -4.22 3.16
CA GLY A 108 -7.95 -3.97 3.14
C GLY A 108 -8.33 -2.51 3.38
N GLU A 109 -9.21 -2.26 4.37
CA GLU A 109 -9.72 -0.91 4.62
C GLU A 109 -8.67 -0.01 5.23
N ASN A 110 -8.69 1.26 4.83
CA ASN A 110 -7.83 2.32 5.31
C ASN A 110 -6.32 2.05 5.13
N ALA A 111 -5.95 1.16 4.18
CA ALA A 111 -4.56 0.85 3.87
C ALA A 111 -4.00 1.80 2.82
N ILE A 112 -2.85 2.40 3.11
CA ILE A 112 -2.19 3.42 2.28
C ILE A 112 -0.79 2.93 1.92
N PRO A 113 -0.48 2.72 0.62
CA PRO A 113 0.86 2.35 0.19
C PRO A 113 1.79 3.56 0.15
N ILE A 114 3.01 3.42 0.68
CA ILE A 114 4.03 4.47 0.65
C ILE A 114 4.81 4.51 -0.68
N LEU A 115 4.51 3.62 -1.64
CA LEU A 115 5.03 3.57 -3.02
C LEU A 115 6.56 3.53 -3.13
N GLY A 116 7.23 2.85 -2.20
CA GLY A 116 8.69 2.77 -2.15
C GLY A 116 9.37 4.08 -1.73
N SER A 117 8.60 5.13 -1.39
CA SER A 117 9.13 6.39 -0.86
C SER A 117 9.54 6.23 0.61
N THR A 118 10.44 7.08 1.06
CA THR A 118 10.67 7.27 2.48
C THR A 118 9.59 8.21 2.99
N LEU A 119 8.81 7.78 3.97
CA LEU A 119 7.82 8.64 4.61
C LEU A 119 8.56 9.65 5.51
N ARG A 120 8.74 10.86 5.01
CA ARG A 120 9.40 11.95 5.72
C ARG A 120 8.37 12.97 6.21
N GLU A 121 8.74 13.74 7.22
CA GLU A 121 7.90 14.76 7.85
C GLU A 121 7.33 15.80 6.87
N ASN A 122 8.05 16.08 5.78
CA ASN A 122 7.61 17.02 4.74
C ASN A 122 6.73 16.38 3.64
N THR A 123 6.41 15.08 3.73
CA THR A 123 5.53 14.45 2.75
C THR A 123 4.06 14.68 3.10
N LYS A 124 3.21 14.77 2.08
CA LYS A 124 1.76 14.98 2.24
C LYS A 124 1.10 13.93 3.13
N LEU A 125 1.52 12.66 3.01
CA LEU A 125 0.98 11.57 3.82
C LEU A 125 1.35 11.73 5.29
N PHE A 126 2.62 12.02 5.60
CA PHE A 126 3.04 12.23 6.97
C PHE A 126 2.30 13.42 7.61
N GLN A 127 2.25 14.55 6.88
CA GLN A 127 1.55 15.74 7.36
C GLN A 127 0.06 15.49 7.60
N ALA A 128 -0.60 14.73 6.72
CA ALA A 128 -2.01 14.40 6.90
C ALA A 128 -2.22 13.53 8.16
N ILE A 129 -1.38 12.52 8.40
CA ILE A 129 -1.42 11.70 9.62
C ILE A 129 -1.25 12.57 10.87
N ALA A 130 -0.22 13.44 10.88
CA ALA A 130 0.07 14.30 12.03
C ALA A 130 -1.02 15.35 12.28
N ILE A 131 -1.59 15.96 11.23
CA ILE A 131 -2.64 16.98 11.37
C ILE A 131 -3.95 16.38 11.92
N ASN A 132 -4.27 15.15 11.52
CA ASN A 132 -5.50 14.48 11.95
C ASN A 132 -5.29 13.64 13.22
N ASP A 133 -4.09 13.60 13.79
CA ASP A 133 -3.75 12.76 14.94
C ASP A 133 -4.18 11.29 14.74
N THR A 134 -3.96 10.77 13.54
CA THR A 134 -4.47 9.46 13.13
C THR A 134 -3.53 8.35 13.59
N PRO A 135 -4.00 7.34 14.35
CA PRO A 135 -3.19 6.19 14.73
C PRO A 135 -2.73 5.38 13.50
N VAL A 136 -1.54 4.81 13.60
CA VAL A 136 -0.90 4.12 12.47
C VAL A 136 -0.58 2.66 12.79
N TYR A 137 -1.07 1.75 11.97
CA TYR A 137 -0.54 0.39 11.86
C TYR A 137 0.57 0.37 10.80
N LEU A 138 1.75 -0.11 11.15
CA LEU A 138 2.88 -0.20 10.25
C LEU A 138 3.12 -1.65 9.84
N ALA A 139 2.96 -1.96 8.54
CA ALA A 139 3.15 -3.30 7.96
C ALA A 139 4.08 -3.21 6.74
N LEU A 140 5.37 -2.94 7.01
CA LEU A 140 6.41 -2.86 5.98
C LEU A 140 7.15 -4.19 5.85
N ASP A 141 7.75 -4.42 4.67
CA ASP A 141 8.47 -5.65 4.38
C ASP A 141 9.69 -5.83 5.29
N GLU A 142 10.04 -7.07 5.59
CA GLU A 142 11.12 -7.40 6.53
C GLU A 142 12.50 -6.87 6.08
N ASP A 143 12.73 -6.77 4.78
CA ASP A 143 13.96 -6.23 4.20
C ASP A 143 14.07 -4.70 4.32
N ALA A 144 12.97 -4.01 4.64
CA ALA A 144 12.91 -2.56 4.83
C ALA A 144 13.25 -2.07 6.25
N LYS A 145 13.84 -2.90 7.12
CA LYS A 145 14.08 -2.61 8.56
C LYS A 145 14.70 -1.22 8.85
N LYS A 146 15.69 -0.80 8.05
CA LYS A 146 16.32 0.52 8.23
C LYS A 146 15.35 1.66 7.94
N LYS A 147 14.54 1.52 6.91
CA LYS A 147 13.51 2.49 6.51
C LYS A 147 12.38 2.52 7.54
N THR A 148 11.94 1.35 8.00
CA THR A 148 10.95 1.19 9.07
C THR A 148 11.39 1.93 10.33
N GLY A 149 12.63 1.73 10.79
CA GLY A 149 13.17 2.44 11.94
C GLY A 149 13.20 3.96 11.80
N GLN A 150 13.46 4.48 10.60
CA GLN A 150 13.41 5.93 10.35
C GLN A 150 11.97 6.48 10.42
N ILE A 151 11.00 5.75 9.85
CA ILE A 151 9.59 6.10 9.90
C ILE A 151 9.08 6.10 11.35
N ILE A 152 9.37 5.03 12.10
CA ILE A 152 9.00 4.91 13.52
C ILE A 152 9.55 6.10 14.31
N LYS A 153 10.85 6.38 14.16
CA LYS A 153 11.48 7.50 14.85
C LYS A 153 10.79 8.83 14.58
N SER A 154 10.51 9.13 13.29
CA SER A 154 9.82 10.37 12.92
C SER A 154 8.41 10.42 13.50
N MET A 155 7.65 9.32 13.44
CA MET A 155 6.29 9.29 13.98
C MET A 155 6.24 9.49 15.50
N LEU A 156 7.12 8.81 16.23
CA LEU A 156 7.23 8.99 17.68
C LEU A 156 7.61 10.41 18.08
N GLN A 157 8.40 11.15 17.28
CA GLN A 157 8.72 12.55 17.53
C GLN A 157 7.53 13.51 17.44
N TYR A 158 6.46 13.07 16.79
CA TYR A 158 5.20 13.82 16.65
C TYR A 158 4.08 13.22 17.49
N ASP A 159 4.42 12.36 18.48
CA ASP A 159 3.50 11.70 19.40
C ASP A 159 2.38 10.89 18.68
N ILE A 160 2.65 10.43 17.44
CA ILE A 160 1.70 9.62 16.67
C ILE A 160 1.64 8.21 17.28
N GLU A 161 0.42 7.77 17.62
CA GLU A 161 0.18 6.39 18.10
C GLU A 161 0.54 5.39 16.99
N LEU A 162 1.44 4.44 17.32
CA LEU A 162 2.00 3.52 16.35
C LEU A 162 1.95 2.07 16.84
N LEU A 163 1.46 1.18 15.97
CA LEU A 163 1.45 -0.26 16.19
C LEU A 163 2.19 -0.95 15.04
N GLU A 164 3.10 -1.87 15.34
CA GLU A 164 3.82 -2.64 14.35
C GLU A 164 3.14 -4.00 14.14
N ILE A 165 2.85 -4.32 12.87
CA ILE A 165 2.32 -5.62 12.45
C ILE A 165 3.50 -6.50 12.06
N ASP A 166 3.59 -7.70 12.62
CA ASP A 166 4.62 -8.67 12.25
C ASP A 166 4.41 -9.20 10.83
N THR A 167 5.31 -8.85 9.93
CA THR A 167 5.34 -9.30 8.53
C THR A 167 6.34 -10.44 8.31
N SER A 168 7.00 -10.93 9.35
CA SER A 168 8.02 -11.98 9.26
C SER A 168 7.48 -13.29 8.67
N GLY A 169 8.35 -14.02 7.96
CA GLY A 169 8.00 -15.30 7.34
C GLY A 169 7.13 -15.20 6.08
N CYS A 170 6.86 -14.01 5.59
CA CYS A 170 6.20 -13.77 4.29
C CYS A 170 7.11 -12.94 3.38
N GLU A 171 6.96 -13.09 2.06
CA GLU A 171 7.72 -12.29 1.08
C GLU A 171 7.34 -10.81 1.16
N ASP A 172 6.04 -10.54 1.15
CA ASP A 172 5.42 -9.22 1.30
C ASP A 172 3.98 -9.39 1.85
N VAL A 173 3.35 -8.30 2.27
CA VAL A 173 1.94 -8.31 2.72
C VAL A 173 1.01 -8.76 1.58
N GLY A 174 1.33 -8.40 0.34
CA GLY A 174 0.57 -8.78 -0.85
C GLY A 174 0.59 -10.28 -1.18
N SER A 175 1.45 -11.07 -0.53
CA SER A 175 1.51 -12.53 -0.63
C SER A 175 0.64 -13.25 0.41
N MET A 176 0.15 -12.55 1.43
CA MET A 176 -0.73 -13.09 2.47
C MET A 176 -2.17 -13.22 1.96
N SER A 177 -2.97 -14.07 2.62
CA SER A 177 -4.42 -13.93 2.53
C SER A 177 -4.90 -12.78 3.43
N HIS A 178 -6.05 -12.19 3.10
CA HIS A 178 -6.63 -11.13 3.93
C HIS A 178 -6.88 -11.59 5.38
N ASP A 179 -7.33 -12.83 5.58
CA ASP A 179 -7.59 -13.38 6.93
C ASP A 179 -6.31 -13.49 7.76
N VAL A 180 -5.21 -13.95 7.15
CA VAL A 180 -3.89 -14.01 7.80
C VAL A 180 -3.41 -12.60 8.16
N PHE A 181 -3.60 -11.64 7.28
CA PHE A 181 -3.24 -10.26 7.58
C PHE A 181 -4.05 -9.69 8.75
N LEU A 182 -5.38 -9.92 8.79
CA LEU A 182 -6.24 -9.48 9.89
C LEU A 182 -5.84 -10.12 11.23
N GLU A 183 -5.49 -11.41 11.24
CA GLU A 183 -4.99 -12.07 12.43
C GLU A 183 -3.72 -11.39 12.96
N ARG A 184 -2.74 -11.13 12.10
CA ARG A 184 -1.51 -10.41 12.47
C ARG A 184 -1.77 -8.97 12.92
N LYS A 185 -2.68 -8.26 12.27
CA LYS A 185 -3.12 -6.91 12.68
C LYS A 185 -3.69 -6.93 14.11
N ASN A 186 -4.50 -7.93 14.45
CA ASN A 186 -5.08 -8.06 15.79
C ASN A 186 -4.01 -8.37 16.86
N GLN A 187 -2.84 -8.86 16.46
CA GLN A 187 -1.70 -9.15 17.32
C GLN A 187 -0.63 -8.05 17.29
N ALA A 188 -0.90 -6.93 16.57
CA ALA A 188 0.04 -5.84 16.42
C ALA A 188 0.51 -5.30 17.78
N GLN A 189 1.78 -4.96 17.88
CA GLN A 189 2.40 -4.50 19.11
C GLN A 189 2.55 -2.98 19.10
N PRO A 190 2.21 -2.28 20.20
CA PRO A 190 2.45 -0.85 20.29
C PRO A 190 3.95 -0.57 20.29
N VAL A 191 4.32 0.49 19.58
CA VAL A 191 5.70 0.97 19.51
C VAL A 191 5.77 2.28 20.26
N ASP A 192 6.50 2.30 21.37
CA ASP A 192 6.77 3.49 22.15
C ASP A 192 8.27 3.85 22.12
N TYR A 193 8.61 5.02 22.67
CA TYR A 193 9.98 5.51 22.73
C TYR A 193 10.91 4.54 23.45
N ASP A 194 10.51 4.07 24.61
CA ASP A 194 11.36 3.28 25.50
C ASP A 194 11.68 1.92 24.85
N ASN A 195 10.67 1.24 24.30
CA ASN A 195 10.82 -0.03 23.60
C ASN A 195 11.63 0.14 22.30
N PHE A 196 11.40 1.19 21.53
CA PHE A 196 12.11 1.41 20.28
C PHE A 196 13.60 1.70 20.50
N PHE A 197 13.95 2.56 21.45
CA PHE A 197 15.35 2.88 21.72
C PHE A 197 16.08 1.72 22.42
N LEU A 198 15.43 1.01 23.34
CA LEU A 198 15.99 -0.18 23.97
C LEU A 198 16.31 -1.27 22.93
N TYR A 199 15.35 -1.54 22.03
CA TYR A 199 15.54 -2.52 20.96
C TYR A 199 16.71 -2.16 20.03
N ASN A 200 16.82 -0.89 19.63
CA ASN A 200 17.93 -0.44 18.79
C ASN A 200 19.28 -0.44 19.53
N ALA A 201 19.31 -0.15 20.83
CA ALA A 201 20.51 -0.23 21.64
C ALA A 201 21.01 -1.70 21.75
N LEU A 202 20.12 -2.65 21.98
CA LEU A 202 20.46 -4.08 22.08
C LEU A 202 20.93 -4.69 20.75
N LYS A 203 20.48 -4.16 19.59
CA LYS A 203 20.93 -4.63 18.28
C LYS A 203 22.33 -4.15 17.87
N ASN A 204 22.86 -3.14 18.55
CA ASN A 204 24.19 -2.58 18.26
C ASN A 204 25.27 -3.11 19.22
N ILE A 205 24.94 -4.06 20.07
CA ILE A 205 25.85 -4.85 20.92
C ILE A 205 26.06 -6.22 20.27
#